data_8bec5d8af203da0adcaec270a174c416
#
_entry.id   8bec5d8af203da0adcaec270a174c416
#
_cell.length_a   1.000
_cell.length_b   1.000
_cell.length_c   1.000
_cell.angle_alpha   90.00
_cell.angle_beta   90.00
_cell.angle_gamma   90.00
#
_symmetry.space_group_name_H-M   'P 1'
#
loop_
_entity.id
_entity.type
_entity.pdbx_description
1 polymer ?
#
loop_
_entity_poly.entity_id
_entity_poly.type
_entity_poly.pdbx_seq_one_letter_code
_entity_poly.pdbx_strand_id
1 'polypeptide(L)'
;MVQKQQSDGIRQLVRVRYADEWVGVLVLLALVILFGAVIEAGVLRDWLTPAGRLRIVLPENGVSGLSVGDDLEVMGIHAGTVRRVRINPAGGMYAIAEIDPDIEPYIRRDSTAIIRKRFVVAGASYIDVSRGVGEKLDWSYAVLSATNAPNPADTITQTFSDIRDRVIPVLDNAQHMMATLDATITDMHAGKGSIGR
;
A
#
# COMPACT_ATOMS: atom_id res chain seq x y z
N MET A 1 -10.03 -16.96 93.52
CA MET A 1 -9.36 -18.02 92.77
C MET A 1 -10.21 -18.44 91.60
N VAL A 2 -9.97 -17.91 90.44
CA VAL A 2 -10.72 -18.25 89.22
C VAL A 2 -9.68 -18.56 88.19
N GLN A 3 -9.64 -19.81 87.85
CA GLN A 3 -8.74 -20.36 86.84
C GLN A 3 -9.29 -20.08 85.48
N LYS A 4 -8.54 -19.32 84.70
CA LYS A 4 -8.84 -18.95 83.31
C LYS A 4 -8.43 -20.10 82.41
N GLN A 5 -9.40 -20.84 81.99
CA GLN A 5 -9.22 -21.91 80.97
C GLN A 5 -9.01 -21.30 79.60
N GLN A 6 -7.82 -21.39 79.11
CA GLN A 6 -7.42 -20.99 77.76
C GLN A 6 -7.77 -22.13 76.83
N SER A 7 -8.77 -21.97 76.03
CA SER A 7 -9.12 -22.89 75.01
C SER A 7 -8.24 -22.58 73.74
N ASP A 8 -7.12 -23.24 73.65
CA ASP A 8 -6.34 -23.30 72.41
C ASP A 8 -7.13 -24.07 71.34
N GLY A 9 -7.79 -23.31 70.50
CA GLY A 9 -8.34 -23.82 69.28
C GLY A 9 -7.23 -24.26 68.34
N ILE A 10 -6.89 -25.50 68.38
CA ILE A 10 -6.01 -26.15 67.41
C ILE A 10 -6.70 -26.07 66.07
N ARG A 11 -6.34 -25.09 65.27
CA ARG A 11 -6.62 -25.12 63.86
C ARG A 11 -5.85 -26.31 63.28
N GLN A 12 -6.56 -27.40 63.08
CA GLN A 12 -6.06 -28.52 62.31
C GLN A 12 -5.88 -28.00 60.87
N LEU A 13 -4.66 -27.66 60.53
CA LEU A 13 -4.20 -27.52 59.17
C LEU A 13 -4.34 -28.90 58.55
N VAL A 14 -5.41 -29.15 57.86
CA VAL A 14 -5.56 -30.35 57.02
C VAL A 14 -4.43 -30.22 55.96
N ARG A 15 -3.34 -30.90 56.27
CA ARG A 15 -2.25 -31.05 55.31
C ARG A 15 -2.79 -31.98 54.24
N VAL A 16 -3.29 -31.39 53.15
CA VAL A 16 -3.67 -32.12 51.94
C VAL A 16 -2.37 -32.66 51.37
N ARG A 17 -2.08 -33.92 51.70
CA ARG A 17 -0.83 -34.62 51.37
C ARG A 17 -0.53 -34.69 49.89
N TYR A 18 -1.49 -34.34 49.04
CA TYR A 18 -1.43 -34.32 47.59
C TYR A 18 -1.71 -32.94 46.97
N ALA A 19 -1.77 -31.86 47.80
CA ALA A 19 -2.07 -30.53 47.25
C ALA A 19 -1.01 -30.06 46.26
N ASP A 20 0.24 -30.38 46.54
CA ASP A 20 1.35 -29.95 45.66
C ASP A 20 1.33 -30.77 44.34
N GLU A 21 0.94 -32.04 44.40
CA GLU A 21 0.81 -32.87 43.18
C GLU A 21 -0.38 -32.40 42.32
N TRP A 22 -1.52 -32.05 42.94
CA TRP A 22 -2.70 -31.58 42.25
C TRP A 22 -2.48 -30.19 41.61
N VAL A 23 -1.72 -29.33 42.29
CA VAL A 23 -1.31 -28.02 41.72
C VAL A 23 -0.42 -28.23 40.48
N GLY A 24 0.54 -29.15 40.55
CA GLY A 24 1.37 -29.50 39.40
C GLY A 24 0.58 -30.02 38.22
N VAL A 25 -0.38 -30.91 38.45
CA VAL A 25 -1.28 -31.44 37.39
C VAL A 25 -2.13 -30.32 36.79
N LEU A 26 -2.68 -29.42 37.62
CA LEU A 26 -3.51 -28.31 37.16
C LEU A 26 -2.71 -27.32 36.31
N VAL A 27 -1.48 -27.00 36.70
CA VAL A 27 -0.56 -26.16 35.92
C VAL A 27 -0.22 -26.81 34.59
N LEU A 28 0.04 -28.12 34.60
CA LEU A 28 0.34 -28.88 33.38
C LEU A 28 -0.87 -28.89 32.43
N LEU A 29 -2.07 -29.09 32.96
CA LEU A 29 -3.31 -29.05 32.21
C LEU A 29 -3.55 -27.65 31.61
N ALA A 30 -3.31 -26.58 32.39
CA ALA A 30 -3.43 -25.21 31.92
C ALA A 30 -2.44 -24.91 30.78
N LEU A 31 -1.21 -25.39 30.88
CA LEU A 31 -0.22 -25.29 29.80
C LEU A 31 -0.65 -26.04 28.53
N VAL A 32 -1.17 -27.25 28.66
CA VAL A 32 -1.67 -28.05 27.52
C VAL A 32 -2.82 -27.31 26.83
N ILE A 33 -3.76 -26.76 27.61
CA ILE A 33 -4.88 -25.97 27.07
C ILE A 33 -4.36 -24.71 26.39
N LEU A 34 -3.40 -24.01 27.00
CA LEU A 34 -2.79 -22.81 26.44
C LEU A 34 -2.09 -23.11 25.11
N PHE A 35 -1.27 -24.16 25.05
CA PHE A 35 -0.63 -24.59 23.81
C PHE A 35 -1.64 -25.02 22.76
N GLY A 36 -2.69 -25.77 23.14
CA GLY A 36 -3.79 -26.13 22.27
C GLY A 36 -4.49 -24.92 21.69
N ALA A 37 -4.80 -23.92 22.51
CA ALA A 37 -5.42 -22.67 22.09
C ALA A 37 -4.53 -21.86 21.13
N VAL A 38 -3.22 -21.82 21.36
CA VAL A 38 -2.26 -21.15 20.46
C VAL A 38 -2.19 -21.85 19.11
N ILE A 39 -2.24 -23.17 19.08
CA ILE A 39 -2.26 -23.96 17.83
C ILE A 39 -3.58 -23.76 17.08
N GLU A 40 -4.70 -23.80 17.79
CA GLU A 40 -6.06 -23.61 17.24
C GLU A 40 -6.24 -22.17 16.69
N ALA A 41 -5.63 -21.17 17.32
CA ALA A 41 -5.68 -19.78 16.88
C ALA A 41 -4.91 -19.50 15.56
N GLY A 42 -4.29 -20.51 14.97
CA GLY A 42 -3.60 -20.38 13.68
C GLY A 42 -2.27 -19.62 13.72
N VAL A 43 -1.90 -19.07 14.88
CA VAL A 43 -0.66 -18.28 15.04
C VAL A 43 0.58 -19.07 14.60
N LEU A 44 0.58 -20.36 14.86
CA LEU A 44 1.69 -21.24 14.47
C LEU A 44 1.69 -21.53 12.97
N ARG A 45 0.52 -21.54 12.33
CA ARG A 45 0.36 -21.75 10.90
C ARG A 45 0.92 -20.60 10.08
N ASP A 46 0.62 -19.35 10.48
CA ASP A 46 1.14 -18.15 9.80
C ASP A 46 2.66 -18.04 9.95
N TRP A 47 3.21 -18.55 11.06
CA TRP A 47 4.65 -18.56 11.30
C TRP A 47 5.39 -19.67 10.57
N LEU A 48 4.73 -20.81 10.31
CA LEU A 48 5.29 -21.99 9.63
C LEU A 48 5.03 -22.00 8.12
N THR A 49 4.10 -21.20 7.61
CA THR A 49 3.84 -21.11 6.16
C THR A 49 4.84 -20.13 5.56
N PRO A 50 5.80 -20.57 4.75
CA PRO A 50 6.73 -19.64 4.11
C PRO A 50 5.96 -18.74 3.15
N ALA A 51 5.91 -17.45 3.46
CA ALA A 51 5.34 -16.45 2.56
C ALA A 51 6.11 -16.46 1.23
N GLY A 52 5.37 -16.38 0.13
CA GLY A 52 5.97 -16.27 -1.20
C GLY A 52 6.84 -15.03 -1.32
N ARG A 53 7.99 -15.16 -1.96
CA ARG A 53 8.89 -14.02 -2.20
C ARG A 53 8.76 -13.55 -3.63
N LEU A 54 8.24 -12.36 -3.79
CA LEU A 54 8.12 -11.70 -5.09
C LEU A 54 9.22 -10.66 -5.24
N ARG A 55 10.04 -10.81 -6.27
CA ARG A 55 10.98 -9.78 -6.69
C ARG A 55 10.31 -8.87 -7.69
N ILE A 56 10.36 -7.58 -7.44
CA ILE A 56 9.75 -6.56 -8.29
C ILE A 56 10.86 -5.67 -8.82
N VAL A 57 11.06 -5.68 -10.14
CA VAL A 57 12.01 -4.79 -10.81
C VAL A 57 11.37 -3.41 -10.87
N LEU A 58 12.07 -2.43 -10.31
CA LEU A 58 11.59 -1.06 -10.20
C LEU A 58 12.03 -0.24 -11.41
N PRO A 59 11.25 0.78 -11.80
CA PRO A 59 11.57 1.62 -12.94
C PRO A 59 12.79 2.52 -12.66
N GLU A 60 13.56 2.82 -13.71
CA GLU A 60 14.78 3.63 -13.63
C GLU A 60 14.51 5.09 -13.24
N ASN A 61 13.33 5.60 -13.52
CA ASN A 61 12.91 6.96 -13.20
C ASN A 61 12.54 7.18 -11.71
N GLY A 62 12.89 6.20 -10.86
CA GLY A 62 12.72 6.30 -9.42
C GLY A 62 11.59 5.43 -8.87
N VAL A 63 11.54 5.35 -7.57
CA VAL A 63 10.65 4.43 -6.83
C VAL A 63 9.40 5.13 -6.27
N SER A 64 9.14 6.36 -6.66
CA SER A 64 7.96 7.15 -6.25
C SER A 64 7.71 7.17 -4.72
N GLY A 65 8.78 7.05 -3.93
CA GLY A 65 8.71 7.04 -2.47
C GLY A 65 8.43 5.66 -1.85
N LEU A 66 8.52 4.59 -2.62
CA LEU A 66 8.36 3.22 -2.11
C LEU A 66 9.43 2.90 -1.07
N SER A 67 9.00 2.41 0.07
CA SER A 67 9.83 2.14 1.24
C SER A 67 9.60 0.72 1.77
N VAL A 68 10.50 0.29 2.64
CA VAL A 68 10.32 -0.97 3.40
C VAL A 68 9.15 -0.79 4.36
N GLY A 69 8.25 -1.76 4.38
CA GLY A 69 7.02 -1.72 5.16
C GLY A 69 5.79 -1.26 4.37
N ASP A 70 5.96 -0.80 3.13
CA ASP A 70 4.83 -0.42 2.29
C ASP A 70 4.03 -1.65 1.86
N ASP A 71 2.72 -1.44 1.68
CA ASP A 71 1.79 -2.50 1.32
C ASP A 71 1.95 -2.94 -0.15
N LEU A 72 1.69 -4.21 -0.38
CA LEU A 72 1.41 -4.74 -1.71
C LEU A 72 -0.05 -5.17 -1.73
N GLU A 73 -0.79 -4.68 -2.71
CA GLU A 73 -2.21 -4.97 -2.91
C GLU A 73 -2.42 -5.71 -4.23
N VAL A 74 -3.39 -6.61 -4.24
CA VAL A 74 -3.89 -7.27 -5.46
C VAL A 74 -5.35 -6.91 -5.60
N MET A 75 -5.71 -6.19 -6.65
CA MET A 75 -7.08 -5.71 -6.87
C MET A 75 -7.66 -4.91 -5.69
N GLY A 76 -6.81 -4.15 -4.97
CA GLY A 76 -7.21 -3.37 -3.79
C GLY A 76 -7.33 -4.17 -2.49
N ILE A 77 -6.93 -5.44 -2.49
CA ILE A 77 -6.88 -6.29 -1.28
C ILE A 77 -5.42 -6.36 -0.84
N HIS A 78 -5.17 -6.19 0.46
CA HIS A 78 -3.85 -6.39 1.02
C HIS A 78 -3.36 -7.81 0.72
N ALA A 79 -2.22 -7.91 0.10
CA ALA A 79 -1.66 -9.17 -0.40
C ALA A 79 -0.25 -9.44 0.12
N GLY A 80 0.34 -8.47 0.80
CA GLY A 80 1.68 -8.62 1.34
C GLY A 80 2.36 -7.30 1.64
N THR A 81 3.66 -7.36 1.93
CA THR A 81 4.44 -6.21 2.39
C THR A 81 5.82 -6.17 1.74
N VAL A 82 6.30 -4.99 1.41
CA VAL A 82 7.67 -4.76 0.90
C VAL A 82 8.66 -4.94 2.05
N ARG A 83 9.54 -5.93 1.94
CA ARG A 83 10.55 -6.24 2.96
C ARG A 83 11.90 -5.61 2.68
N ARG A 84 12.26 -5.41 1.43
CA ARG A 84 13.55 -4.83 1.04
C ARG A 84 13.42 -4.04 -0.23
N VAL A 85 14.11 -2.92 -0.29
CA VAL A 85 14.36 -2.16 -1.51
C VAL A 85 15.87 -2.09 -1.68
N ARG A 86 16.39 -2.47 -2.83
CA ARG A 86 17.82 -2.59 -3.10
C ARG A 86 18.17 -2.04 -4.48
N ILE A 87 19.39 -1.57 -4.59
CA ILE A 87 20.01 -1.21 -5.87
C ILE A 87 21.00 -2.33 -6.23
N ASN A 88 20.90 -2.82 -7.46
CA ASN A 88 21.84 -3.79 -8.00
C ASN A 88 23.16 -3.07 -8.35
N PRO A 89 24.33 -3.71 -8.25
CA PRO A 89 25.61 -3.16 -8.75
C PRO A 89 25.58 -2.69 -10.21
N ALA A 90 24.69 -3.25 -11.03
CA ALA A 90 24.45 -2.82 -12.42
C ALA A 90 23.57 -1.56 -12.55
N GLY A 91 23.19 -0.92 -11.43
CA GLY A 91 22.37 0.29 -11.40
C GLY A 91 20.86 0.07 -11.40
N GLY A 92 20.37 -1.14 -11.65
CA GLY A 92 18.94 -1.45 -11.57
C GLY A 92 18.43 -1.51 -10.14
N MET A 93 17.21 -1.08 -9.92
CA MET A 93 16.53 -1.14 -8.61
C MET A 93 15.55 -2.30 -8.57
N TYR A 94 15.42 -2.94 -7.40
CA TYR A 94 14.41 -3.96 -7.16
C TYR A 94 13.90 -3.93 -5.73
N ALA A 95 12.65 -4.31 -5.55
CA ALA A 95 12.04 -4.57 -4.27
C ALA A 95 11.85 -6.08 -4.07
N ILE A 96 11.84 -6.52 -2.83
CA ILE A 96 11.44 -7.87 -2.43
C ILE A 96 10.24 -7.71 -1.52
N ALA A 97 9.11 -8.25 -1.94
CA ALA A 97 7.88 -8.30 -1.16
C ALA A 97 7.63 -9.74 -0.68
N GLU A 98 7.07 -9.86 0.51
CA GLU A 98 6.48 -11.10 1.02
C GLU A 98 5.00 -11.06 0.71
N ILE A 99 4.50 -12.15 0.12
CA ILE A 99 3.14 -12.28 -0.35
C ILE A 99 2.42 -13.33 0.49
N ASP A 100 1.18 -13.03 0.85
CA ASP A 100 0.34 -13.96 1.59
C ASP A 100 0.02 -15.19 0.73
N PRO A 101 0.17 -16.40 1.27
CA PRO A 101 0.00 -17.66 0.52
C PRO A 101 -1.37 -17.78 -0.16
N ASP A 102 -2.41 -17.21 0.45
CA ASP A 102 -3.77 -17.26 -0.07
C ASP A 102 -3.94 -16.40 -1.33
N ILE A 103 -3.06 -15.42 -1.53
CA ILE A 103 -3.09 -14.48 -2.67
C ILE A 103 -2.16 -14.94 -3.81
N GLU A 104 -1.16 -15.75 -3.51
CA GLU A 104 -0.21 -16.26 -4.52
C GLU A 104 -0.86 -16.80 -5.81
N PRO A 105 -1.97 -17.57 -5.78
CA PRO A 105 -2.58 -18.12 -6.99
C PRO A 105 -3.12 -17.06 -7.97
N TYR A 106 -3.36 -15.84 -7.50
CA TYR A 106 -3.91 -14.74 -8.29
C TYR A 106 -2.81 -13.92 -8.98
N ILE A 107 -1.56 -14.05 -8.53
CA ILE A 107 -0.40 -13.40 -9.16
C ILE A 107 0.20 -14.40 -10.16
N ARG A 108 0.28 -13.98 -11.42
CA ARG A 108 0.73 -14.82 -12.51
C ARG A 108 1.82 -14.11 -13.33
N ARG A 109 2.37 -14.79 -14.34
CA ARG A 109 3.43 -14.23 -15.19
C ARG A 109 3.02 -12.97 -15.94
N ASP A 110 1.75 -12.84 -16.27
CA ASP A 110 1.13 -11.70 -16.96
C ASP A 110 0.63 -10.62 -16.03
N SER A 111 0.81 -10.78 -14.70
CA SER A 111 0.50 -9.73 -13.73
C SER A 111 1.45 -8.56 -13.90
N THR A 112 0.92 -7.35 -13.79
CA THR A 112 1.68 -6.09 -13.83
C THR A 112 1.66 -5.44 -12.45
N ALA A 113 2.79 -4.84 -12.07
CA ALA A 113 2.91 -4.09 -10.83
C ALA A 113 2.96 -2.59 -11.13
N ILE A 114 2.21 -1.80 -10.38
CA ILE A 114 2.18 -0.34 -10.51
C ILE A 114 2.44 0.26 -9.14
N ILE A 115 3.44 1.13 -9.04
CA ILE A 115 3.72 1.87 -7.82
C ILE A 115 2.78 3.08 -7.78
N ARG A 116 1.95 3.15 -6.73
CA ARG A 116 0.98 4.23 -6.53
C ARG A 116 1.22 4.94 -5.20
N LYS A 117 0.81 6.18 -5.10
CA LYS A 117 0.72 6.91 -3.83
C LYS A 117 -0.70 6.78 -3.28
N ARG A 118 -0.82 6.54 -1.99
CA ARG A 118 -2.14 6.42 -1.33
C ARG A 118 -2.88 7.75 -1.32
N PHE A 119 -2.15 8.86 -1.27
CA PHE A 119 -2.69 10.21 -1.35
C PHE A 119 -1.91 11.06 -2.35
N VAL A 120 -2.58 12.04 -2.97
CA VAL A 120 -2.03 12.86 -4.06
C VAL A 120 -0.83 13.70 -3.63
N VAL A 121 -0.84 14.24 -2.41
CA VAL A 121 0.16 15.24 -1.95
C VAL A 121 1.14 14.65 -0.96
N ALA A 122 0.69 13.79 -0.05
CA ALA A 122 1.54 13.16 0.95
C ALA A 122 0.97 11.79 1.31
N GLY A 123 1.82 10.81 1.55
CA GLY A 123 1.40 9.50 1.99
C GLY A 123 2.37 8.41 1.59
N ALA A 124 2.20 7.26 2.21
CA ALA A 124 2.92 6.05 1.89
C ALA A 124 2.60 5.62 0.45
N SER A 125 3.59 5.08 -0.22
CA SER A 125 3.40 4.41 -1.49
C SER A 125 2.93 2.98 -1.25
N TYR A 126 2.36 2.36 -2.26
CA TYR A 126 2.02 0.95 -2.25
C TYR A 126 2.19 0.38 -3.65
N ILE A 127 2.30 -0.92 -3.74
CA ILE A 127 2.38 -1.62 -5.01
C ILE A 127 1.03 -2.24 -5.31
N ASP A 128 0.42 -1.82 -6.40
CA ASP A 128 -0.83 -2.38 -6.92
C ASP A 128 -0.49 -3.41 -7.99
N VAL A 129 -0.82 -4.67 -7.74
CA VAL A 129 -0.57 -5.78 -8.66
C VAL A 129 -1.88 -6.21 -9.30
N SER A 130 -1.89 -6.29 -10.61
CA SER A 130 -3.05 -6.79 -11.34
C SER A 130 -3.19 -8.31 -11.17
N ARG A 131 -4.43 -8.80 -11.16
CA ARG A 131 -4.69 -10.22 -11.29
C ARG A 131 -4.23 -10.72 -12.66
N GLY A 132 -3.44 -11.78 -12.68
CA GLY A 132 -3.06 -12.46 -13.91
C GLY A 132 -4.03 -13.59 -14.28
N VAL A 133 -4.07 -13.92 -15.56
CA VAL A 133 -4.82 -15.05 -16.14
C VAL A 133 -3.91 -16.03 -16.87
N GLY A 134 -2.64 -15.66 -17.04
CA GLY A 134 -1.61 -16.44 -17.73
C GLY A 134 -1.12 -17.66 -16.94
N GLU A 135 0.08 -18.11 -17.28
CA GLU A 135 0.75 -19.21 -16.59
C GLU A 135 1.02 -18.89 -15.13
N LYS A 136 1.05 -19.93 -14.30
CA LYS A 136 1.42 -19.79 -12.88
C LYS A 136 2.83 -19.23 -12.75
N LEU A 137 3.02 -18.35 -11.79
CA LEU A 137 4.32 -17.85 -11.43
C LEU A 137 5.07 -18.92 -10.63
N ASP A 138 6.36 -19.10 -10.93
CA ASP A 138 7.23 -19.95 -10.12
C ASP A 138 7.73 -19.15 -8.91
N TRP A 139 7.23 -19.46 -7.73
CA TRP A 139 7.55 -18.74 -6.50
C TRP A 139 8.97 -18.97 -6.01
N SER A 140 9.70 -19.97 -6.54
CA SER A 140 11.12 -20.14 -6.28
C SER A 140 11.95 -19.02 -6.92
N TYR A 141 11.43 -18.42 -8.02
CA TYR A 141 12.04 -17.31 -8.75
C TYR A 141 11.00 -16.35 -9.33
N ALA A 142 10.11 -15.86 -8.47
CA ALA A 142 9.04 -14.95 -8.87
C ALA A 142 9.58 -13.54 -9.14
N VAL A 143 9.41 -13.05 -10.37
CA VAL A 143 9.83 -11.69 -10.79
C VAL A 143 8.72 -11.02 -11.58
N LEU A 144 8.38 -9.79 -11.20
CA LEU A 144 7.49 -8.90 -11.96
C LEU A 144 8.20 -7.56 -12.21
N SER A 145 7.81 -6.89 -13.28
CA SER A 145 8.27 -5.52 -13.55
C SER A 145 7.23 -4.52 -13.05
N ALA A 146 7.70 -3.46 -12.39
CA ALA A 146 6.84 -2.38 -11.93
C ALA A 146 6.99 -1.14 -12.82
N THR A 147 5.89 -0.38 -12.91
CA THR A 147 5.86 0.96 -13.48
C THR A 147 5.35 1.95 -12.43
N ASN A 148 5.72 3.22 -12.57
CA ASN A 148 5.13 4.27 -11.72
C ASN A 148 3.78 4.68 -12.30
N ALA A 149 2.77 4.84 -11.43
CA ALA A 149 1.55 5.52 -11.81
C ALA A 149 1.85 6.98 -12.20
N PRO A 150 1.13 7.56 -13.17
CA PRO A 150 1.20 8.99 -13.44
C PRO A 150 0.94 9.78 -12.15
N ASN A 151 1.78 10.77 -11.87
CA ASN A 151 1.56 11.64 -10.72
C ASN A 151 0.37 12.56 -11.04
N PRO A 152 -0.71 12.54 -10.26
CA PRO A 152 -1.85 13.43 -10.51
C PRO A 152 -1.48 14.92 -10.53
N ALA A 153 -0.46 15.32 -9.78
CA ALA A 153 0.05 16.71 -9.80
C ALA A 153 0.65 17.08 -11.15
N ASP A 154 1.38 16.17 -11.80
CA ASP A 154 1.95 16.39 -13.13
C ASP A 154 0.83 16.47 -14.18
N THR A 155 -0.19 15.63 -14.07
CA THR A 155 -1.36 15.67 -14.94
C THR A 155 -2.12 16.99 -14.82
N ILE A 156 -2.31 17.49 -13.60
CA ILE A 156 -2.93 18.81 -13.37
C ILE A 156 -2.10 19.90 -14.01
N THR A 157 -0.78 19.91 -13.79
CA THR A 157 0.13 20.92 -14.35
C THR A 157 0.11 20.89 -15.89
N GLN A 158 0.14 19.70 -16.49
CA GLN A 158 0.02 19.54 -17.94
C GLN A 158 -1.32 20.05 -18.46
N THR A 159 -2.42 19.72 -17.80
CA THR A 159 -3.75 20.21 -18.18
C THR A 159 -3.82 21.74 -18.13
N PHE A 160 -3.24 22.36 -17.10
CA PHE A 160 -3.16 23.83 -17.02
C PHE A 160 -2.32 24.41 -18.15
N SER A 161 -1.19 23.80 -18.48
CA SER A 161 -0.36 24.22 -19.61
C SER A 161 -1.10 24.12 -20.93
N ASP A 162 -1.79 22.98 -21.16
CA ASP A 162 -2.59 22.77 -22.38
C ASP A 162 -3.73 23.78 -22.51
N ILE A 163 -4.41 24.11 -21.43
CA ILE A 163 -5.46 25.13 -21.40
C ILE A 163 -4.86 26.50 -21.73
N ARG A 164 -3.77 26.85 -21.10
CA ARG A 164 -3.07 28.12 -21.36
C ARG A 164 -2.67 28.24 -22.82
N ASP A 165 -2.02 27.22 -23.37
CA ASP A 165 -1.52 27.21 -24.74
C ASP A 165 -2.63 27.24 -25.80
N ARG A 166 -3.83 26.81 -25.44
CA ARG A 166 -5.02 26.89 -26.31
C ARG A 166 -5.81 28.18 -26.15
N VAL A 167 -5.92 28.69 -24.93
CA VAL A 167 -6.76 29.86 -24.61
C VAL A 167 -6.06 31.16 -24.97
N ILE A 168 -4.76 31.28 -24.71
CA ILE A 168 -4.05 32.54 -25.02
C ILE A 168 -4.11 32.92 -26.50
N PRO A 169 -3.85 31.99 -27.46
CA PRO A 169 -3.97 32.35 -28.90
C PRO A 169 -5.39 32.73 -29.31
N VAL A 170 -6.41 32.14 -28.67
CA VAL A 170 -7.81 32.47 -28.95
C VAL A 170 -8.11 33.91 -28.50
N LEU A 171 -7.63 34.31 -27.33
CA LEU A 171 -7.78 35.67 -26.83
C LEU A 171 -7.01 36.67 -27.68
N ASP A 172 -5.79 36.37 -28.11
CA ASP A 172 -5.02 37.20 -29.03
C ASP A 172 -5.73 37.38 -30.37
N ASN A 173 -6.25 36.29 -30.93
CA ASN A 173 -7.03 36.36 -32.17
C ASN A 173 -8.30 37.19 -32.00
N ALA A 174 -9.01 37.08 -30.87
CA ALA A 174 -10.19 37.87 -30.59
C ALA A 174 -9.84 39.39 -30.46
N GLN A 175 -8.70 39.69 -29.83
CA GLN A 175 -8.22 41.08 -29.75
C GLN A 175 -7.87 41.65 -31.15
N HIS A 176 -7.19 40.85 -31.98
CA HIS A 176 -6.90 41.24 -33.36
C HIS A 176 -8.17 41.42 -34.20
N MET A 177 -9.17 40.56 -34.02
CA MET A 177 -10.47 40.74 -34.70
C MET A 177 -11.17 42.04 -34.26
N MET A 178 -11.18 42.34 -32.95
CA MET A 178 -11.76 43.60 -32.42
C MET A 178 -11.03 44.82 -32.97
N ALA A 179 -9.70 44.78 -32.95
CA ALA A 179 -8.91 45.87 -33.51
C ALA A 179 -9.16 46.11 -35.02
N THR A 180 -9.31 45.00 -35.76
CA THR A 180 -9.63 45.05 -37.19
C THR A 180 -11.03 45.61 -37.43
N LEU A 181 -12.01 45.23 -36.61
CA LEU A 181 -13.37 45.77 -36.68
C LEU A 181 -13.41 47.26 -36.37
N ASP A 182 -12.69 47.66 -35.31
CA ASP A 182 -12.61 49.08 -34.94
C ASP A 182 -11.95 49.94 -36.02
N ALA A 183 -10.86 49.45 -36.61
CA ALA A 183 -10.22 50.07 -37.77
C ALA A 183 -11.18 50.16 -38.97
N THR A 184 -11.93 49.09 -39.27
CA THR A 184 -12.90 49.06 -40.38
C THR A 184 -14.03 50.06 -40.12
N ILE A 185 -14.57 50.12 -38.90
CA ILE A 185 -15.61 51.10 -38.54
C ILE A 185 -15.09 52.51 -38.66
N THR A 186 -13.86 52.79 -38.21
CA THR A 186 -13.21 54.07 -38.30
C THR A 186 -13.02 54.52 -39.77
N ASP A 187 -12.57 53.62 -40.65
CA ASP A 187 -12.39 53.88 -42.07
C ASP A 187 -13.74 54.12 -42.77
N MET A 188 -14.80 53.39 -42.38
CA MET A 188 -16.16 53.62 -42.88
C MET A 188 -16.66 55.01 -42.48
N HIS A 189 -16.44 55.46 -41.22
CA HIS A 189 -16.81 56.81 -40.75
C HIS A 189 -16.01 57.92 -41.44
N ALA A 190 -14.76 57.62 -41.81
CA ALA A 190 -13.88 58.56 -42.52
C ALA A 190 -14.13 58.57 -44.04
N GLY A 191 -15.12 57.82 -44.56
CA GLY A 191 -15.43 57.72 -45.99
C GLY A 191 -14.35 57.04 -46.83
N LYS A 192 -13.46 56.29 -46.20
CA LYS A 192 -12.38 55.55 -46.84
C LYS A 192 -12.85 54.14 -47.09
N GLY A 193 -13.18 53.79 -48.29
CA GLY A 193 -13.54 52.42 -48.68
C GLY A 193 -14.47 52.37 -49.91
N SER A 194 -14.68 51.20 -50.49
CA SER A 194 -15.48 51.01 -51.71
C SER A 194 -16.98 51.31 -51.53
N ILE A 195 -17.47 51.47 -50.25
CA ILE A 195 -18.87 51.77 -49.95
C ILE A 195 -19.11 53.27 -49.80
N GLY A 196 -18.07 54.11 -49.79
CA GLY A 196 -18.12 55.56 -49.59
C GLY A 196 -18.01 56.35 -50.92
N ARG A 197 -18.17 55.70 -52.06
CA ARG A 197 -18.20 56.34 -53.39
C ARG A 197 -19.57 56.27 -53.99
#